data_5c71ba4c3f51949d0e392b8bbc23b0fd
#
_entry.id   5c71ba4c3f51949d0e392b8bbc23b0fd
#
_cell.length_a   1.000
_cell.length_b   1.000
_cell.length_c   1.000
_cell.angle_alpha   90.00
_cell.angle_beta   90.00
_cell.angle_gamma   90.00
#
_symmetry.space_group_name_H-M   'P 1'
#
loop_
_entity.id
_entity.type
_entity.pdbx_description
1 polymer ?
#
loop_
_entity_poly.entity_id
_entity_poly.type
_entity_poly.pdbx_seq_one_letter_code
_entity_poly.pdbx_strand_id
1 'polypeptide(L)'
;EFIKTGDFCGTCHNEMSPYGVWVKSTHLEWKEGPYYAQGVHCQDCHMPRGLGKSAKMAAESMVAQHLFHGAHDPGKLAGAIELRMHPDEREVLYDGTVLLQVQLFNGKCGHKVPSGSVEDRIMWLHVTATDSEGKRYHLPVDAKGFVGEEHTIAADVLAYQDLGIARDEPDFA
;
A
#
# COMPACT_ATOMS: atom_id res chain seq x y z
N GLU A 1 -0.22 -17.80 -25.50
CA GLU A 1 -0.67 -17.99 -24.11
C GLU A 1 0.13 -17.14 -23.11
N PHE A 2 1.45 -16.99 -23.25
CA PHE A 2 2.33 -16.22 -22.34
C PHE A 2 1.80 -14.81 -22.03
N ILE A 3 1.31 -14.07 -23.01
CA ILE A 3 0.77 -12.70 -22.82
C ILE A 3 -0.44 -12.63 -21.86
N LYS A 4 -1.07 -13.77 -21.58
CA LYS A 4 -2.21 -13.85 -20.67
C LYS A 4 -1.83 -14.20 -19.23
N THR A 5 -0.55 -14.33 -18.95
CA THR A 5 -0.05 -14.72 -17.64
C THR A 5 0.65 -13.56 -16.94
N GLY A 6 0.78 -13.64 -15.62
CA GLY A 6 1.54 -12.71 -14.84
C GLY A 6 3.04 -12.67 -15.20
N ASP A 7 3.56 -13.77 -15.76
CA ASP A 7 4.95 -13.81 -16.24
C ASP A 7 5.22 -12.81 -17.36
N PHE A 8 4.23 -12.52 -18.20
CA PHE A 8 4.33 -11.43 -19.17
C PHE A 8 4.52 -10.07 -18.49
N CYS A 9 3.77 -9.81 -17.43
CA CYS A 9 3.89 -8.57 -16.65
C CYS A 9 5.26 -8.45 -15.98
N GLY A 10 5.81 -9.58 -15.53
CA GLY A 10 7.13 -9.65 -14.91
C GLY A 10 8.29 -9.19 -15.82
N THR A 11 8.08 -9.14 -17.13
CA THR A 11 9.10 -8.60 -18.05
C THR A 11 9.37 -7.10 -17.86
N CYS A 12 8.42 -6.37 -17.27
CA CYS A 12 8.53 -4.94 -16.97
C CYS A 12 8.37 -4.64 -15.47
N HIS A 13 7.63 -5.49 -14.74
CA HIS A 13 7.35 -5.29 -13.31
C HIS A 13 8.28 -6.09 -12.39
N ASN A 14 9.44 -6.46 -12.88
CA ASN A 14 10.62 -6.90 -12.15
C ASN A 14 11.83 -6.18 -12.71
N GLU A 15 12.55 -5.49 -11.87
CA GLU A 15 13.72 -4.73 -12.26
C GLU A 15 14.84 -4.95 -11.26
N MET A 16 15.98 -5.36 -11.76
CA MET A 16 17.19 -5.52 -10.97
C MET A 16 18.23 -4.50 -11.43
N SER A 17 18.83 -3.82 -10.48
CA SER A 17 19.95 -2.91 -10.77
C SER A 17 21.18 -3.67 -11.26
N PRO A 18 22.13 -3.01 -11.94
CA PRO A 18 23.40 -3.64 -12.34
C PRO A 18 24.22 -4.21 -11.16
N TYR A 19 23.90 -3.80 -9.95
CA TYR A 19 24.56 -4.26 -8.73
C TYR A 19 23.87 -5.45 -8.06
N GLY A 20 22.86 -6.05 -8.70
CA GLY A 20 22.14 -7.21 -8.17
C GLY A 20 21.09 -6.89 -7.11
N VAL A 21 20.69 -5.62 -6.99
CA VAL A 21 19.64 -5.19 -6.06
C VAL A 21 18.31 -5.10 -6.81
N TRP A 22 17.26 -5.65 -6.24
CA TRP A 22 15.91 -5.50 -6.78
C TRP A 22 15.42 -4.06 -6.56
N VAL A 23 15.17 -3.37 -7.67
CA VAL A 23 14.55 -2.04 -7.69
C VAL A 23 13.04 -2.17 -7.68
N LYS A 24 12.52 -3.14 -8.44
CA LYS A 24 11.11 -3.52 -8.44
C LYS A 24 11.00 -5.03 -8.41
N SER A 25 10.15 -5.57 -7.56
CA SER A 25 10.00 -7.02 -7.35
C SER A 25 8.55 -7.49 -7.35
N THR A 26 7.62 -6.68 -7.84
CA THR A 26 6.17 -6.95 -7.76
C THR A 26 5.78 -8.32 -8.32
N HIS A 27 6.40 -8.73 -9.42
CA HIS A 27 6.12 -10.05 -10.00
C HIS A 27 6.67 -11.19 -9.13
N LEU A 28 7.84 -11.04 -8.50
CA LEU A 28 8.36 -12.03 -7.54
C LEU A 28 7.46 -12.13 -6.31
N GLU A 29 7.05 -10.99 -5.77
CA GLU A 29 6.13 -10.93 -4.64
C GLU A 29 4.81 -11.66 -4.92
N TRP A 30 4.27 -11.50 -6.13
CA TRP A 30 3.09 -12.22 -6.59
C TRP A 30 3.36 -13.73 -6.71
N LYS A 31 4.52 -14.13 -7.22
CA LYS A 31 4.90 -15.55 -7.31
C LYS A 31 5.02 -16.24 -5.96
N GLU A 32 5.45 -15.50 -4.95
CA GLU A 32 5.54 -15.96 -3.56
C GLU A 32 4.19 -15.92 -2.84
N GLY A 33 3.22 -15.20 -3.40
CA GLY A 33 1.90 -14.99 -2.82
C GLY A 33 0.90 -16.10 -3.17
N PRO A 34 -0.26 -16.10 -2.51
CA PRO A 34 -1.27 -17.15 -2.69
C PRO A 34 -1.92 -17.14 -4.08
N TYR A 35 -1.98 -16.00 -4.74
CA TYR A 35 -2.68 -15.87 -6.03
C TYR A 35 -1.96 -16.58 -7.18
N TYR A 36 -0.64 -16.67 -7.13
CA TYR A 36 0.10 -17.46 -8.11
C TYR A 36 -0.36 -18.92 -8.11
N ALA A 37 -0.43 -19.54 -6.94
CA ALA A 37 -0.89 -20.91 -6.79
C ALA A 37 -2.36 -21.12 -7.19
N GLN A 38 -3.17 -20.06 -7.11
CA GLN A 38 -4.59 -20.06 -7.48
C GLN A 38 -4.80 -19.77 -8.97
N GLY A 39 -3.75 -19.45 -9.73
CA GLY A 39 -3.85 -19.09 -11.14
C GLY A 39 -4.48 -17.72 -11.38
N VAL A 40 -4.52 -16.84 -10.36
CA VAL A 40 -4.98 -15.46 -10.48
C VAL A 40 -3.81 -14.61 -10.94
N HIS A 41 -3.94 -14.00 -12.10
CA HIS A 41 -2.89 -13.22 -12.74
C HIS A 41 -3.05 -11.72 -12.55
N CYS A 42 -2.00 -10.97 -12.84
CA CYS A 42 -1.98 -9.51 -12.73
C CYS A 42 -3.11 -8.87 -13.52
N GLN A 43 -3.40 -9.41 -14.71
CA GLN A 43 -4.43 -8.93 -15.62
C GLN A 43 -5.84 -9.03 -15.04
N ASP A 44 -6.09 -9.98 -14.14
CA ASP A 44 -7.43 -10.19 -13.54
C ASP A 44 -7.83 -9.02 -12.65
N CYS A 45 -6.84 -8.34 -12.07
CA CYS A 45 -7.06 -7.18 -11.20
C CYS A 45 -6.69 -5.84 -11.85
N HIS A 46 -5.64 -5.80 -12.68
CA HIS A 46 -5.08 -4.54 -13.18
C HIS A 46 -5.43 -4.21 -14.63
N MET A 47 -6.03 -5.14 -15.37
CA MET A 47 -6.39 -4.91 -16.77
C MET A 47 -7.89 -5.13 -17.01
N PRO A 48 -8.74 -4.16 -16.60
CA PRO A 48 -10.17 -4.27 -16.83
C PRO A 48 -10.45 -4.36 -18.32
N ARG A 49 -11.51 -5.08 -18.66
CA ARG A 49 -11.92 -5.22 -20.04
C ARG A 49 -12.81 -4.06 -20.44
N GLY A 50 -12.56 -3.49 -21.62
CA GLY A 50 -13.34 -2.41 -22.19
C GLY A 50 -13.32 -2.47 -23.71
N LEU A 51 -14.22 -1.73 -24.35
CA LEU A 51 -14.23 -1.58 -25.80
C LEU A 51 -12.94 -0.88 -26.25
N GLY A 52 -12.31 -1.42 -27.26
CA GLY A 52 -11.08 -0.87 -27.82
C GLY A 52 -10.59 -1.67 -29.01
N LYS A 53 -9.48 -1.23 -29.57
CA LYS A 53 -8.83 -1.89 -30.71
C LYS A 53 -7.50 -2.47 -30.26
N SER A 54 -7.28 -3.74 -30.49
CA SER A 54 -6.00 -4.42 -30.21
C SER A 54 -4.87 -3.97 -31.13
N ALA A 55 -5.17 -3.36 -32.26
CA ALA A 55 -4.23 -2.78 -33.20
C ALA A 55 -4.92 -1.69 -34.05
N LYS A 56 -4.12 -0.83 -34.70
CA LYS A 56 -4.61 0.32 -35.48
C LYS A 56 -5.72 -0.04 -36.48
N MET A 57 -5.59 -1.19 -37.14
CA MET A 57 -6.52 -1.66 -38.18
C MET A 57 -7.50 -2.73 -37.68
N ALA A 58 -7.47 -3.09 -36.40
CA ALA A 58 -8.38 -4.07 -35.85
C ALA A 58 -9.80 -3.51 -35.71
N ALA A 59 -10.80 -4.38 -35.82
CA ALA A 59 -12.16 -4.05 -35.42
C ALA A 59 -12.21 -3.80 -33.90
N GLU A 60 -13.15 -2.97 -33.50
CA GLU A 60 -13.42 -2.72 -32.10
C GLU A 60 -13.94 -3.98 -31.40
N SER A 61 -13.42 -4.30 -30.26
CA SER A 61 -13.77 -5.49 -29.48
C SER A 61 -13.48 -5.28 -28.00
N MET A 62 -13.88 -6.23 -27.15
CA MET A 62 -13.53 -6.21 -25.73
C MET A 62 -12.07 -6.60 -25.56
N VAL A 63 -11.25 -5.64 -25.18
CA VAL A 63 -9.81 -5.80 -24.95
C VAL A 63 -9.46 -5.58 -23.48
N ALA A 64 -8.40 -6.22 -23.00
CA ALA A 64 -7.82 -5.92 -21.70
C ALA A 64 -7.03 -4.61 -21.80
N GLN A 65 -7.31 -3.67 -20.90
CA GLN A 65 -6.79 -2.31 -20.94
C GLN A 65 -5.75 -2.11 -19.84
N HIS A 66 -4.54 -1.72 -20.21
CA HIS A 66 -3.49 -1.34 -19.25
C HIS A 66 -3.65 0.14 -18.89
N LEU A 67 -4.53 0.43 -17.92
CA LEU A 67 -4.92 1.79 -17.54
C LEU A 67 -4.06 2.41 -16.44
N PHE A 68 -2.98 1.72 -16.03
CA PHE A 68 -2.06 2.18 -14.98
C PHE A 68 -2.73 2.42 -13.62
N HIS A 69 -3.84 1.77 -13.34
CA HIS A 69 -4.52 1.83 -12.05
C HIS A 69 -3.67 1.17 -10.97
N GLY A 70 -3.18 1.95 -10.03
CA GLY A 70 -2.28 1.52 -8.96
C GLY A 70 -2.44 2.39 -7.71
N ALA A 71 -1.33 2.73 -7.07
CA ALA A 71 -1.32 3.44 -5.80
C ALA A 71 -1.93 4.86 -5.81
N HIS A 72 -2.15 5.44 -6.98
CA HIS A 72 -2.85 6.72 -7.16
C HIS A 72 -4.32 6.57 -7.56
N ASP A 73 -4.84 5.34 -7.64
CA ASP A 73 -6.23 5.07 -7.96
C ASP A 73 -7.00 4.74 -6.67
N PRO A 74 -7.92 5.61 -6.22
CA PRO A 74 -8.70 5.37 -5.00
C PRO A 74 -9.48 4.06 -5.02
N GLY A 75 -9.95 3.62 -6.19
CA GLY A 75 -10.67 2.35 -6.34
C GLY A 75 -9.78 1.14 -6.11
N LYS A 76 -8.49 1.23 -6.45
CA LYS A 76 -7.50 0.19 -6.15
C LYS A 76 -7.03 0.22 -4.71
N LEU A 77 -6.88 1.40 -4.14
CA LEU A 77 -6.49 1.57 -2.74
C LEU A 77 -7.58 1.13 -1.77
N ALA A 78 -8.85 1.31 -2.14
CA ALA A 78 -9.97 0.96 -1.27
C ALA A 78 -9.95 -0.53 -0.88
N GLY A 79 -9.69 -0.79 0.38
CA GLY A 79 -9.60 -2.14 0.95
C GLY A 79 -8.36 -2.93 0.53
N ALA A 80 -7.33 -2.30 -0.03
CA ALA A 80 -6.05 -2.94 -0.29
C ALA A 80 -5.39 -3.41 1.02
N ILE A 81 -5.53 -2.61 2.06
CA ILE A 81 -5.13 -2.95 3.42
C ILE A 81 -6.35 -2.86 4.34
N GLU A 82 -6.55 -3.88 5.14
CA GLU A 82 -7.51 -3.87 6.23
C GLU A 82 -6.82 -3.46 7.53
N LEU A 83 -7.47 -2.57 8.26
CA LEU A 83 -7.07 -2.17 9.60
C LEU A 83 -7.92 -2.92 10.62
N ARG A 84 -7.26 -3.55 11.59
CA ARG A 84 -7.89 -4.18 12.74
C ARG A 84 -7.33 -3.56 14.00
N MET A 85 -8.22 -3.05 14.84
CA MET A 85 -7.84 -2.42 16.10
C MET A 85 -8.29 -3.29 17.26
N HIS A 86 -7.39 -3.53 18.18
CA HIS A 86 -7.63 -4.31 19.39
C HIS A 86 -7.13 -3.50 20.59
N PRO A 87 -8.01 -2.78 21.29
CA PRO A 87 -7.65 -2.23 22.60
C PRO A 87 -7.42 -3.39 23.56
N ASP A 88 -6.40 -3.29 24.40
CA ASP A 88 -6.11 -4.29 25.43
C ASP A 88 -7.17 -4.28 26.55
N GLU A 89 -7.74 -3.11 26.84
CA GLU A 89 -8.79 -2.94 27.82
C GLU A 89 -9.96 -2.12 27.23
N ARG A 90 -11.17 -2.44 27.67
CA ARG A 90 -12.38 -1.70 27.27
C ARG A 90 -12.73 -0.58 28.21
N GLU A 91 -12.27 -0.68 29.45
CA GLU A 91 -12.48 0.30 30.50
C GLU A 91 -11.15 0.61 31.16
N VAL A 92 -10.85 1.86 31.34
CA VAL A 92 -9.62 2.34 32.00
C VAL A 92 -10.00 3.34 33.08
N LEU A 93 -9.18 3.41 34.12
CA LEU A 93 -9.29 4.47 35.12
C LEU A 93 -9.00 5.83 34.48
N TYR A 94 -9.50 6.88 35.07
CA TYR A 94 -9.41 8.25 34.55
C TYR A 94 -8.01 8.69 34.14
N ASP A 95 -6.98 8.23 34.84
CA ASP A 95 -5.55 8.51 34.57
C ASP A 95 -4.81 7.30 33.98
N GLY A 96 -5.56 6.28 33.57
CA GLY A 96 -4.99 5.07 33.03
C GLY A 96 -4.54 5.18 31.58
N THR A 97 -3.72 4.24 31.17
CA THR A 97 -3.22 4.11 29.80
C THR A 97 -3.88 2.94 29.11
N VAL A 98 -4.31 3.11 27.88
CA VAL A 98 -4.80 2.03 27.00
C VAL A 98 -3.73 1.72 25.98
N LEU A 99 -3.38 0.44 25.86
CA LEU A 99 -2.58 -0.04 24.75
C LEU A 99 -3.50 -0.36 23.56
N LEU A 100 -3.25 0.31 22.45
CA LEU A 100 -3.97 0.08 21.20
C LEU A 100 -3.10 -0.71 20.24
N GLN A 101 -3.45 -1.96 20.01
CA GLN A 101 -2.81 -2.77 18.99
C GLN A 101 -3.52 -2.57 17.66
N VAL A 102 -2.77 -2.12 16.64
CA VAL A 102 -3.26 -1.96 15.27
C VAL A 102 -2.60 -2.99 14.38
N GLN A 103 -3.41 -3.82 13.73
CA GLN A 103 -2.95 -4.78 12.75
C GLN A 103 -3.25 -4.26 11.34
N LEU A 104 -2.24 -4.31 10.48
CA LEU A 104 -2.35 -4.06 9.06
C LEU A 104 -2.38 -5.41 8.35
N PHE A 105 -3.45 -5.67 7.61
CA PHE A 105 -3.61 -6.93 6.92
C PHE A 105 -3.80 -6.72 5.42
N ASN A 106 -2.89 -7.28 4.62
CA ASN A 106 -3.00 -7.33 3.17
C ASN A 106 -3.88 -8.53 2.77
N GLY A 107 -5.17 -8.31 2.65
CA GLY A 107 -6.14 -9.36 2.31
C GLY A 107 -6.52 -9.43 0.83
N LYS A 108 -6.18 -8.41 0.05
CA LYS A 108 -6.64 -8.28 -1.34
C LYS A 108 -5.53 -8.22 -2.39
N CYS A 109 -4.38 -7.65 -2.04
CA CYS A 109 -3.32 -7.49 -3.03
C CYS A 109 -2.56 -8.80 -3.21
N GLY A 110 -2.32 -9.17 -4.46
CA GLY A 110 -1.55 -10.36 -4.80
C GLY A 110 -0.04 -10.21 -4.64
N HIS A 111 0.41 -9.10 -4.12
CA HIS A 111 1.80 -8.72 -3.88
C HIS A 111 1.91 -7.90 -2.60
N LYS A 112 3.10 -7.55 -2.17
CA LYS A 112 3.31 -6.66 -1.01
C LYS A 112 2.69 -5.28 -1.24
N VAL A 113 2.43 -4.56 -0.17
CA VAL A 113 1.95 -3.17 -0.19
C VAL A 113 2.82 -2.36 0.77
N PRO A 114 3.48 -1.30 0.29
CA PRO A 114 3.58 -0.86 -1.10
C PRO A 114 4.41 -1.80 -1.97
N SER A 115 4.29 -1.69 -3.30
CA SER A 115 5.06 -2.44 -4.28
C SER A 115 5.38 -1.58 -5.51
N GLY A 116 6.23 -2.06 -6.38
CA GLY A 116 6.72 -1.30 -7.53
C GLY A 116 7.83 -0.33 -7.12
N SER A 117 7.67 0.96 -7.41
CA SER A 117 8.57 2.02 -6.93
C SER A 117 8.22 2.37 -5.49
N VAL A 118 8.72 1.57 -4.57
CA VAL A 118 8.41 1.70 -3.12
C VAL A 118 8.97 3.00 -2.57
N GLU A 119 10.10 3.45 -3.09
CA GLU A 119 10.78 4.70 -2.77
C GLU A 119 9.91 5.95 -2.99
N ASP A 120 8.93 5.86 -3.87
CA ASP A 120 7.98 6.94 -4.17
C ASP A 120 6.70 6.88 -3.31
N ARG A 121 6.68 6.04 -2.29
CA ARG A 121 5.46 5.77 -1.49
C ARG A 121 5.72 6.01 -0.02
N ILE A 122 4.91 6.85 0.56
CA ILE A 122 4.85 7.08 2.00
C ILE A 122 3.52 6.51 2.50
N MET A 123 3.59 5.66 3.51
CA MET A 123 2.42 5.11 4.19
C MET A 123 2.53 5.43 5.68
N TRP A 124 1.46 5.94 6.25
CA TRP A 124 1.43 6.26 7.68
C TRP A 124 0.11 5.85 8.31
N LEU A 125 0.15 5.65 9.61
CA LEU A 125 -1.02 5.37 10.41
C LEU A 125 -1.51 6.68 11.05
N HIS A 126 -2.68 7.14 10.62
CA HIS A 126 -3.32 8.30 11.22
C HIS A 126 -4.34 7.84 12.27
N VAL A 127 -4.09 8.14 13.52
CA VAL A 127 -4.95 7.77 14.65
C VAL A 127 -5.58 9.02 15.25
N THR A 128 -6.90 8.96 15.46
CA THR A 128 -7.63 10.00 16.17
C THR A 128 -8.45 9.40 17.30
N ALA A 129 -8.49 10.08 18.43
CA ALA A 129 -9.42 9.80 19.51
C ALA A 129 -10.45 10.92 19.63
N THR A 130 -11.68 10.59 19.97
CA THR A 130 -12.76 11.56 20.21
C THR A 130 -13.36 11.30 21.58
N ASP A 131 -13.41 12.30 22.43
CA ASP A 131 -14.01 12.18 23.75
C ASP A 131 -15.54 12.28 23.72
N SER A 132 -16.17 12.14 24.87
CA SER A 132 -17.64 12.20 25.02
C SER A 132 -18.23 13.58 24.72
N GLU A 133 -17.43 14.62 24.72
CA GLU A 133 -17.82 15.99 24.38
C GLU A 133 -17.64 16.29 22.88
N GLY A 134 -17.13 15.32 22.12
CA GLY A 134 -16.89 15.45 20.68
C GLY A 134 -15.56 16.11 20.32
N LYS A 135 -14.70 16.38 21.29
CA LYS A 135 -13.37 16.92 21.04
C LYS A 135 -12.46 15.85 20.47
N ARG A 136 -11.76 16.18 19.39
CA ARG A 136 -10.86 15.28 18.66
C ARG A 136 -9.41 15.52 19.05
N TYR A 137 -8.70 14.44 19.25
CA TYR A 137 -7.27 14.38 19.53
C TYR A 137 -6.58 13.59 18.43
N HIS A 138 -5.45 14.07 17.96
CA HIS A 138 -4.61 13.38 16.99
C HIS A 138 -3.47 12.68 17.74
N LEU A 139 -3.16 11.45 17.36
CA LEU A 139 -2.11 10.65 17.98
C LEU A 139 -1.00 10.36 16.94
N PRO A 140 0.25 10.20 17.33
CA PRO A 140 0.76 10.26 18.71
C PRO A 140 0.73 11.65 19.31
N VAL A 141 0.52 11.70 20.62
CA VAL A 141 0.64 12.94 21.41
C VAL A 141 1.94 12.84 22.20
N ASP A 142 2.90 13.69 21.92
CA ASP A 142 4.14 13.80 22.68
C ASP A 142 4.00 14.81 23.85
N ALA A 143 5.09 15.04 24.57
CA ALA A 143 5.12 15.98 25.68
C ALA A 143 4.77 17.43 25.27
N LYS A 144 4.80 17.76 23.99
CA LYS A 144 4.41 19.05 23.40
C LYS A 144 2.98 19.04 22.87
N GLY A 145 2.33 17.87 22.88
CA GLY A 145 1.06 17.63 22.24
C GLY A 145 1.23 17.45 20.72
N PHE A 146 0.31 16.74 20.09
CA PHE A 146 0.28 16.64 18.65
C PHE A 146 -0.25 17.94 18.05
N VAL A 147 0.57 18.62 17.27
CA VAL A 147 0.26 19.93 16.70
C VAL A 147 0.38 19.85 15.16
N GLY A 148 -0.62 19.25 14.52
CA GLY A 148 -0.77 19.31 13.07
C GLY A 148 0.18 18.44 12.25
N GLU A 149 0.42 18.88 11.05
CA GLU A 149 1.09 18.09 10.00
C GLU A 149 2.56 17.74 10.29
N GLU A 150 3.27 18.62 10.98
CA GLU A 150 4.69 18.39 11.32
C GLU A 150 4.91 17.14 12.18
N HIS A 151 4.01 16.88 13.12
CA HIS A 151 4.08 15.68 13.94
C HIS A 151 3.71 14.41 13.16
N THR A 152 2.78 14.53 12.25
CA THR A 152 2.42 13.42 11.34
C THR A 152 3.63 13.03 10.53
N ILE A 153 4.29 13.99 9.90
CA ILE A 153 5.51 13.76 9.12
C ILE A 153 6.62 13.12 9.98
N ALA A 154 6.83 13.62 11.19
CA ALA A 154 7.84 13.07 12.08
C ALA A 154 7.53 11.62 12.50
N ALA A 155 6.28 11.27 12.72
CA ALA A 155 5.85 9.91 13.02
C ALA A 155 6.06 8.98 11.82
N ASP A 156 5.70 9.43 10.62
CA ASP A 156 5.90 8.69 9.38
C ASP A 156 7.36 8.41 9.11
N VAL A 157 8.17 9.40 9.34
CA VAL A 157 9.60 9.33 9.18
C VAL A 157 10.22 8.36 10.19
N LEU A 158 9.74 8.28 11.42
CA LEU A 158 10.17 7.27 12.40
C LEU A 158 9.76 5.86 11.95
N ALA A 159 8.55 5.67 11.48
CA ALA A 159 8.10 4.41 10.91
C ALA A 159 8.94 3.97 9.72
N TYR A 160 9.35 4.90 8.88
CA TYR A 160 10.23 4.65 7.75
C TYR A 160 11.64 4.20 8.19
N GLN A 161 12.16 4.75 9.29
CA GLN A 161 13.44 4.31 9.86
C GLN A 161 13.39 2.88 10.38
N ASP A 162 12.31 2.50 11.03
CA ASP A 162 12.13 1.15 11.55
C ASP A 162 12.05 0.11 10.42
N LEU A 163 11.67 0.53 9.21
CA LEU A 163 11.72 -0.30 8.01
C LEU A 163 13.10 -0.32 7.32
N GLY A 164 14.11 0.35 7.90
CA GLY A 164 15.47 0.37 7.37
C GLY A 164 15.66 1.24 6.13
N ILE A 165 14.73 2.15 5.86
CA ILE A 165 14.81 3.08 4.73
C ILE A 165 15.56 4.33 5.16
N ALA A 166 16.59 4.69 4.41
CA ALA A 166 17.39 5.88 4.67
C ALA A 166 16.52 7.14 4.60
N ARG A 167 16.72 8.02 5.57
CA ARG A 167 15.86 9.13 5.86
C ARG A 167 16.41 10.50 5.49
N ASP A 168 17.67 10.53 5.15
CA ASP A 168 18.42 11.77 4.97
C ASP A 168 18.18 12.44 3.60
N GLU A 169 17.16 12.01 2.90
CA GLU A 169 16.77 12.62 1.64
C GLU A 169 15.72 13.72 1.90
N PRO A 170 16.03 14.97 1.54
CA PRO A 170 15.15 16.12 1.77
C PRO A 170 13.81 16.05 1.03
N ASP A 171 13.64 15.08 0.16
CA ASP A 171 12.42 14.88 -0.63
C ASP A 171 11.31 14.10 0.10
N PHE A 172 11.58 13.66 1.35
CA PHE A 172 10.59 13.01 2.23
C PHE A 172 10.09 13.92 3.35
N ALA A 173 10.51 15.19 3.36
CA ALA A 173 10.06 16.20 4.33
C ALA A 173 8.97 17.09 3.74
#